data_7d9d5dfe5abf5774fe3732ad5b1de8d1
#
_entry.id   7d9d5dfe5abf5774fe3732ad5b1de8d1
#
_cell.length_a   1.000
_cell.length_b   1.000
_cell.length_c   1.000
_cell.angle_alpha   90.00
_cell.angle_beta   90.00
_cell.angle_gamma   90.00
#
_symmetry.space_group_name_H-M   'P 1'
#
loop_
_entity.id
_entity.type
_entity.pdbx_description
1 polymer ?
#
loop_
_entity_poly.entity_id
_entity_poly.type
_entity_poly.pdbx_seq_one_letter_code
_entity_poly.pdbx_strand_id
1 'polypeptide(L)'
;LGKVSCSEGAAVGCNWAFAPVVDIDRNWRNPITNVRTYGDDPDRVLACGLNYMRAAKEENVLVAIKHFPGDGCDEVDQHILTSVNNLSCDEWDATYGKIYSGLIQAGAQTVMVGHIAQPAYQKSYNTDFPNKLIPATLSSELLKGLLRKKLGFNGLIVTDSTCMVGFSCAMNRERAVPYAIEAGCDMFLFNKDLEEDYQYMLNGYK
;
A
#
# COMPACT_ATOMS: atom_id res chain seq x y z
N LEU A 1 -18.76 -4.03 11.34
CA LEU A 1 -17.35 -4.31 11.65
C LEU A 1 -16.60 -3.01 11.92
N GLY A 2 -16.44 -2.08 10.95
CA GLY A 2 -15.66 -0.85 11.10
C GLY A 2 -16.04 -0.02 12.33
N LYS A 3 -17.34 0.17 12.60
CA LYS A 3 -17.81 0.92 13.77
C LYS A 3 -17.33 0.30 15.09
N VAL A 4 -17.53 -1.02 15.27
CA VAL A 4 -17.11 -1.71 16.50
C VAL A 4 -15.58 -1.64 16.64
N SER A 5 -14.84 -1.98 15.59
CA SER A 5 -13.36 -1.96 15.61
C SER A 5 -12.80 -0.56 15.95
N CYS A 6 -13.35 0.49 15.33
CA CYS A 6 -12.85 1.85 15.57
C CYS A 6 -13.31 2.41 16.94
N SER A 7 -14.52 2.09 17.38
CA SER A 7 -15.01 2.49 18.70
C SER A 7 -14.20 1.85 19.84
N GLU A 8 -13.95 0.54 19.76
CA GLU A 8 -13.12 -0.16 20.74
C GLU A 8 -11.66 0.32 20.72
N GLY A 9 -11.09 0.55 19.52
CA GLY A 9 -9.76 1.13 19.38
C GLY A 9 -9.66 2.53 19.99
N ALA A 10 -10.63 3.40 19.69
CA ALA A 10 -10.69 4.75 20.25
C ALA A 10 -10.81 4.73 21.78
N ALA A 11 -11.58 3.81 22.34
CA ALA A 11 -11.77 3.67 23.79
C ALA A 11 -10.46 3.35 24.54
N VAL A 12 -9.47 2.75 23.85
CA VAL A 12 -8.13 2.47 24.42
C VAL A 12 -7.05 3.46 23.91
N GLY A 13 -7.47 4.56 23.26
CA GLY A 13 -6.59 5.64 22.83
C GLY A 13 -5.98 5.47 21.42
N CYS A 14 -6.40 4.47 20.64
CA CYS A 14 -5.98 4.34 19.25
C CYS A 14 -6.69 5.41 18.38
N ASN A 15 -5.92 6.16 17.61
CA ASN A 15 -6.42 7.21 16.73
C ASN A 15 -6.11 6.96 15.24
N TRP A 16 -5.44 5.85 14.91
CA TRP A 16 -5.12 5.46 13.55
C TRP A 16 -5.21 3.93 13.37
N ALA A 17 -6.07 3.50 12.46
CA ALA A 17 -6.27 2.10 12.12
C ALA A 17 -5.56 1.77 10.79
N PHE A 18 -4.75 0.72 10.76
CA PHE A 18 -4.18 0.17 9.52
C PHE A 18 -5.18 -0.74 8.82
N ALA A 19 -6.29 -0.15 8.44
CA ALA A 19 -7.47 -0.74 7.82
C ALA A 19 -8.23 0.35 7.07
N PRO A 20 -9.13 0.01 6.12
CA PRO A 20 -9.54 -1.32 5.68
C PRO A 20 -8.53 -1.99 4.74
N VAL A 21 -8.58 -3.33 4.67
CA VAL A 21 -7.94 -4.09 3.59
C VAL A 21 -8.83 -3.99 2.36
N VAL A 22 -8.32 -3.40 1.29
CA VAL A 22 -9.05 -3.17 0.03
C VAL A 22 -8.44 -3.94 -1.15
N ASP A 23 -7.66 -4.95 -0.81
CA ASP A 23 -7.17 -5.95 -1.76
C ASP A 23 -8.32 -6.78 -2.31
N ILE A 24 -8.11 -7.39 -3.47
CA ILE A 24 -9.13 -8.22 -4.15
C ILE A 24 -8.67 -9.68 -4.12
N ASP A 25 -9.52 -10.58 -3.69
CA ASP A 25 -9.25 -12.03 -3.66
C ASP A 25 -9.36 -12.63 -5.08
N ARG A 26 -8.38 -12.33 -5.94
CA ARG A 26 -8.34 -12.79 -7.33
C ARG A 26 -7.76 -14.20 -7.47
N ASN A 27 -6.85 -14.56 -6.58
CA ASN A 27 -6.17 -15.84 -6.58
C ASN A 27 -6.36 -16.52 -5.22
N TRP A 28 -7.16 -17.56 -5.19
CA TRP A 28 -7.47 -18.32 -3.97
C TRP A 28 -6.22 -18.92 -3.29
N ARG A 29 -5.08 -18.99 -4.00
CA ARG A 29 -3.80 -19.43 -3.45
C ARG A 29 -2.99 -18.30 -2.83
N ASN A 30 -3.43 -17.05 -2.97
CA ASN A 30 -2.75 -15.95 -2.31
C ASN A 30 -2.83 -16.13 -0.79
N PRO A 31 -1.68 -16.18 -0.07
CA PRO A 31 -1.68 -16.49 1.37
C PRO A 31 -2.10 -15.30 2.24
N ILE A 32 -2.16 -14.09 1.67
CA ILE A 32 -2.32 -12.85 2.43
C ILE A 32 -3.76 -12.34 2.38
N THR A 33 -4.40 -12.35 1.21
CA THR A 33 -5.73 -11.79 1.01
C THR A 33 -6.80 -12.66 1.66
N ASN A 34 -7.09 -13.80 1.14
CA ASN A 34 -7.95 -14.83 1.70
C ASN A 34 -9.10 -14.25 2.55
N VAL A 35 -9.20 -14.61 3.83
CA VAL A 35 -10.25 -14.16 4.76
C VAL A 35 -10.13 -12.69 5.20
N ARG A 36 -9.07 -12.00 4.82
CA ARG A 36 -8.84 -10.60 5.17
C ARG A 36 -9.52 -9.60 4.23
N THR A 37 -9.92 -10.03 3.03
CA THR A 37 -10.55 -9.18 2.02
C THR A 37 -12.08 -9.19 2.12
N TYR A 38 -12.70 -8.28 1.38
CA TYR A 38 -14.16 -8.25 1.19
C TYR A 38 -14.61 -9.10 -0.01
N GLY A 39 -13.69 -9.88 -0.60
CA GLY A 39 -13.96 -10.81 -1.69
C GLY A 39 -13.32 -10.42 -3.02
N ASP A 40 -13.83 -10.97 -4.10
CA ASP A 40 -13.30 -10.92 -5.45
C ASP A 40 -13.95 -9.84 -6.35
N ASP A 41 -15.03 -9.23 -5.88
CA ASP A 41 -15.78 -8.20 -6.60
C ASP A 41 -15.30 -6.78 -6.20
N PRO A 42 -14.71 -5.99 -7.15
CA PRO A 42 -14.23 -4.64 -6.89
C PRO A 42 -15.30 -3.68 -6.37
N ASP A 43 -16.56 -3.83 -6.78
CA ASP A 43 -17.66 -2.98 -6.32
C ASP A 43 -18.00 -3.25 -4.86
N ARG A 44 -18.00 -4.52 -4.46
CA ARG A 44 -18.18 -4.93 -3.07
C ARG A 44 -17.03 -4.42 -2.20
N VAL A 45 -15.80 -4.59 -2.65
CA VAL A 45 -14.61 -4.12 -1.91
C VAL A 45 -14.68 -2.61 -1.72
N LEU A 46 -14.99 -1.84 -2.77
CA LEU A 46 -15.16 -0.40 -2.69
C LEU A 46 -16.27 -0.01 -1.71
N ALA A 47 -17.45 -0.62 -1.82
CA ALA A 47 -18.58 -0.33 -0.94
C ALA A 47 -18.26 -0.62 0.54
N CYS A 48 -17.58 -1.74 0.82
CA CYS A 48 -17.13 -2.08 2.17
C CYS A 48 -16.08 -1.12 2.69
N GLY A 49 -15.10 -0.74 1.86
CA GLY A 49 -14.08 0.26 2.21
C GLY A 49 -14.67 1.62 2.54
N LEU A 50 -15.61 2.12 1.74
CA LEU A 50 -16.34 3.38 2.00
C LEU A 50 -17.12 3.33 3.32
N ASN A 51 -17.79 2.23 3.60
CA ASN A 51 -18.52 2.07 4.86
C ASN A 51 -17.59 1.98 6.07
N TYR A 52 -16.41 1.33 5.92
CA TYR A 52 -15.41 1.30 6.98
C TYR A 52 -14.86 2.71 7.27
N MET A 53 -14.47 3.46 6.23
CA MET A 53 -13.97 4.84 6.36
C MET A 53 -14.98 5.76 7.04
N ARG A 54 -16.28 5.65 6.68
CA ARG A 54 -17.35 6.44 7.31
C ARG A 54 -17.45 6.12 8.80
N ALA A 55 -17.46 4.86 9.16
CA ALA A 55 -17.54 4.44 10.55
C ALA A 55 -16.32 4.89 11.36
N ALA A 56 -15.12 4.81 10.80
CA ALA A 56 -13.89 5.30 11.44
C ALA A 56 -13.93 6.81 11.67
N LYS A 57 -14.45 7.56 10.70
CA LYS A 57 -14.60 9.03 10.83
C LYS A 57 -15.56 9.41 11.94
N GLU A 58 -16.65 8.67 12.16
CA GLU A 58 -17.59 8.87 13.27
C GLU A 58 -16.91 8.72 14.64
N GLU A 59 -15.88 7.87 14.73
CA GLU A 59 -15.12 7.61 15.95
C GLU A 59 -13.82 8.44 16.04
N ASN A 60 -13.58 9.38 15.10
CA ASN A 60 -12.36 10.18 15.00
C ASN A 60 -11.07 9.35 14.85
N VAL A 61 -11.15 8.21 14.18
CA VAL A 61 -10.03 7.33 13.89
C VAL A 61 -9.61 7.51 12.43
N LEU A 62 -8.33 7.79 12.19
CA LEU A 62 -7.75 7.76 10.85
C LEU A 62 -7.72 6.33 10.31
N VAL A 63 -7.75 6.20 8.99
CA VAL A 63 -7.63 4.89 8.32
C VAL A 63 -6.48 4.90 7.33
N ALA A 64 -5.77 3.78 7.21
CA ALA A 64 -4.82 3.53 6.13
C ALA A 64 -5.41 2.46 5.21
N ILE A 65 -5.89 2.87 4.04
CA ILE A 65 -6.35 1.92 3.02
C ILE A 65 -5.17 1.14 2.46
N LYS A 66 -5.31 -0.19 2.32
CA LYS A 66 -4.17 -1.07 2.07
C LYS A 66 -4.50 -2.33 1.27
N HIS A 67 -3.50 -2.92 0.59
CA HIS A 67 -2.09 -2.55 0.44
C HIS A 67 -1.84 -2.07 -0.99
N PHE A 68 -1.60 -0.77 -1.19
CA PHE A 68 -1.36 -0.23 -2.52
C PHE A 68 -0.08 -0.83 -3.16
N PRO A 69 -0.06 -1.20 -4.46
CA PRO A 69 -1.08 -1.03 -5.51
C PRO A 69 -2.15 -2.14 -5.57
N GLY A 70 -2.22 -3.01 -4.60
CA GLY A 70 -3.22 -4.07 -4.45
C GLY A 70 -2.61 -5.46 -4.46
N ASP A 71 -2.85 -6.22 -3.39
CA ASP A 71 -2.48 -7.63 -3.23
C ASP A 71 -3.58 -8.55 -3.78
N GLY A 72 -3.30 -9.85 -3.87
CA GLY A 72 -4.28 -10.89 -4.22
C GLY A 72 -4.17 -11.45 -5.63
N CYS A 73 -3.17 -11.04 -6.42
CA CYS A 73 -3.00 -11.52 -7.80
C CYS A 73 -2.11 -12.75 -7.91
N ASP A 74 -1.05 -12.85 -7.14
CA ASP A 74 -0.08 -13.94 -7.17
C ASP A 74 -0.16 -14.87 -5.95
N GLU A 75 0.74 -15.84 -5.86
CA GLU A 75 0.84 -16.83 -4.77
C GLU A 75 1.98 -16.48 -3.79
N VAL A 76 2.56 -15.30 -3.91
CA VAL A 76 3.72 -14.85 -3.14
C VAL A 76 3.29 -14.06 -1.92
N ASP A 77 3.88 -14.39 -0.77
CA ASP A 77 3.75 -13.63 0.45
C ASP A 77 4.78 -12.49 0.49
N GLN A 78 4.31 -11.23 0.52
CA GLN A 78 5.17 -10.05 0.59
C GLN A 78 6.03 -9.98 1.87
N HIS A 79 5.73 -10.78 2.91
CA HIS A 79 6.61 -10.93 4.07
C HIS A 79 7.91 -11.64 3.72
N ILE A 80 7.91 -12.50 2.69
CA ILE A 80 9.01 -13.37 2.33
C ILE A 80 9.70 -12.92 1.04
N LEU A 81 8.96 -12.33 0.10
CA LEU A 81 9.47 -11.90 -1.21
C LEU A 81 8.57 -10.77 -1.76
N THR A 82 9.07 -9.99 -2.72
CA THR A 82 8.21 -9.01 -3.43
C THR A 82 7.10 -9.74 -4.18
N SER A 83 5.84 -9.48 -3.82
CA SER A 83 4.69 -10.01 -4.55
C SER A 83 4.39 -9.17 -5.80
N VAL A 84 3.56 -9.68 -6.72
CA VAL A 84 3.33 -9.06 -8.01
C VAL A 84 1.83 -8.92 -8.30
N ASN A 85 1.40 -7.71 -8.52
CA ASN A 85 0.14 -7.44 -9.19
C ASN A 85 0.42 -7.41 -10.70
N ASN A 86 0.10 -8.50 -11.39
CA ASN A 86 0.45 -8.74 -12.79
C ASN A 86 -0.58 -8.24 -13.79
N LEU A 87 -1.55 -7.45 -13.35
CA LEU A 87 -2.58 -6.90 -14.22
C LEU A 87 -2.00 -5.90 -15.22
N SER A 88 -2.60 -5.83 -16.41
CA SER A 88 -2.40 -4.71 -17.33
C SER A 88 -2.88 -3.40 -16.70
N CYS A 89 -2.48 -2.26 -17.28
CA CYS A 89 -2.94 -0.95 -16.79
C CYS A 89 -4.48 -0.84 -16.84
N ASP A 90 -5.10 -1.30 -17.91
CA ASP A 90 -6.56 -1.22 -18.08
C ASP A 90 -7.30 -2.12 -17.07
N GLU A 91 -6.82 -3.34 -16.87
CA GLU A 91 -7.40 -4.25 -15.87
C GLU A 91 -7.23 -3.71 -14.45
N TRP A 92 -6.05 -3.15 -14.14
CA TRP A 92 -5.81 -2.51 -12.86
C TRP A 92 -6.73 -1.31 -12.64
N ASP A 93 -6.89 -0.44 -13.65
CA ASP A 93 -7.78 0.72 -13.59
C ASP A 93 -9.24 0.31 -13.34
N ALA A 94 -9.70 -0.74 -14.02
CA ALA A 94 -11.07 -1.25 -13.88
C ALA A 94 -11.32 -1.93 -12.52
N THR A 95 -10.30 -2.28 -11.76
CA THR A 95 -10.40 -3.02 -10.50
C THR A 95 -9.83 -2.23 -9.32
N TYR A 96 -8.54 -2.38 -9.02
CA TYR A 96 -7.88 -1.66 -7.92
C TYR A 96 -7.91 -0.14 -8.12
N GLY A 97 -7.72 0.34 -9.35
CA GLY A 97 -7.82 1.76 -9.70
C GLY A 97 -9.17 2.36 -9.34
N LYS A 98 -10.25 1.65 -9.64
CA LYS A 98 -11.62 2.03 -9.26
C LYS A 98 -11.77 2.13 -7.74
N ILE A 99 -11.25 1.15 -7.00
CA ILE A 99 -11.33 1.12 -5.52
C ILE A 99 -10.55 2.29 -4.94
N TYR A 100 -9.26 2.44 -5.27
CA TYR A 100 -8.42 3.52 -4.74
C TYR A 100 -8.97 4.90 -5.13
N SER A 101 -9.38 5.09 -6.39
CA SER A 101 -9.99 6.34 -6.83
C SER A 101 -11.23 6.71 -6.03
N GLY A 102 -12.14 5.76 -5.83
CA GLY A 102 -13.37 5.98 -5.06
C GLY A 102 -13.10 6.31 -3.59
N LEU A 103 -12.16 5.61 -2.95
CA LEU A 103 -11.78 5.86 -1.56
C LEU A 103 -11.04 7.19 -1.38
N ILE A 104 -10.16 7.55 -2.32
CA ILE A 104 -9.46 8.84 -2.32
C ILE A 104 -10.47 9.99 -2.49
N GLN A 105 -11.40 9.89 -3.43
CA GLN A 105 -12.47 10.88 -3.62
C GLN A 105 -13.38 11.00 -2.39
N ALA A 106 -13.58 9.91 -1.65
CA ALA A 106 -14.32 9.92 -0.39
C ALA A 106 -13.51 10.48 0.80
N GLY A 107 -12.26 10.90 0.58
CA GLY A 107 -11.41 11.55 1.57
C GLY A 107 -10.51 10.61 2.38
N ALA A 108 -10.02 9.52 1.78
CA ALA A 108 -8.98 8.71 2.39
C ALA A 108 -7.75 9.57 2.73
N GLN A 109 -7.33 9.55 3.99
CA GLN A 109 -6.27 10.42 4.50
C GLN A 109 -4.90 9.75 4.47
N THR A 110 -4.85 8.43 4.59
CA THR A 110 -3.60 7.67 4.55
C THR A 110 -3.72 6.44 3.66
N VAL A 111 -2.63 6.12 2.97
CA VAL A 111 -2.47 4.91 2.14
C VAL A 111 -1.27 4.13 2.64
N MET A 112 -1.47 2.85 2.95
CA MET A 112 -0.35 1.96 3.21
C MET A 112 0.08 1.27 1.92
N VAL A 113 1.36 1.45 1.61
CA VAL A 113 1.98 0.89 0.41
C VAL A 113 2.61 -0.45 0.74
N GLY A 114 2.20 -1.48 0.02
CA GLY A 114 2.75 -2.83 0.15
C GLY A 114 4.07 -3.02 -0.59
N HIS A 115 4.74 -4.13 -0.27
CA HIS A 115 5.95 -4.55 -0.98
C HIS A 115 5.58 -5.37 -2.23
N ILE A 116 4.77 -4.75 -3.09
CA ILE A 116 4.10 -5.34 -4.24
C ILE A 116 4.56 -4.60 -5.49
N ALA A 117 5.06 -5.31 -6.48
CA ALA A 117 5.38 -4.74 -7.79
C ALA A 117 4.12 -4.68 -8.67
N GLN A 118 4.03 -3.64 -9.51
CA GLN A 118 3.03 -3.54 -10.58
C GLN A 118 3.72 -3.19 -11.90
N PRO A 119 4.28 -4.20 -12.61
CA PRO A 119 5.19 -3.98 -13.72
C PRO A 119 4.59 -3.22 -14.91
N ALA A 120 3.28 -3.39 -15.18
CA ALA A 120 2.63 -2.71 -16.31
C ALA A 120 2.64 -1.19 -16.09
N TYR A 121 2.27 -0.71 -14.89
CA TYR A 121 2.32 0.71 -14.58
C TYR A 121 3.74 1.26 -14.47
N GLN A 122 4.66 0.50 -13.88
CA GLN A 122 6.06 0.90 -13.79
C GLN A 122 6.64 1.15 -15.20
N LYS A 123 6.40 0.23 -16.14
CA LYS A 123 6.83 0.38 -17.53
C LYS A 123 6.08 1.48 -18.30
N SER A 124 4.83 1.76 -17.98
CA SER A 124 4.07 2.82 -18.65
C SER A 124 4.60 4.23 -18.33
N TYR A 125 5.15 4.41 -17.14
CA TYR A 125 5.78 5.69 -16.73
C TYR A 125 7.26 5.77 -17.08
N ASN A 126 7.93 4.63 -17.20
CA ASN A 126 9.35 4.54 -17.51
C ASN A 126 9.60 3.35 -18.43
N THR A 127 9.72 3.61 -19.74
CA THR A 127 9.95 2.58 -20.76
C THR A 127 11.24 1.79 -20.55
N ASP A 128 12.24 2.43 -19.92
CA ASP A 128 13.53 1.83 -19.58
C ASP A 128 13.54 1.19 -18.18
N PHE A 129 12.34 1.01 -17.58
CA PHE A 129 12.22 0.38 -16.27
C PHE A 129 12.91 -0.99 -16.29
N PRO A 130 13.79 -1.27 -15.32
CA PRO A 130 14.58 -2.49 -15.31
C PRO A 130 13.69 -3.73 -15.27
N ASN A 131 14.11 -4.79 -15.95
CA ASN A 131 13.42 -6.08 -15.90
C ASN A 131 13.68 -6.79 -14.56
N LYS A 132 13.33 -6.11 -13.47
CA LYS A 132 13.47 -6.52 -12.08
C LYS A 132 12.21 -6.16 -11.33
N LEU A 133 11.78 -6.99 -10.40
CA LEU A 133 10.66 -6.69 -9.52
C LEU A 133 11.09 -5.63 -8.49
N ILE A 134 10.53 -4.43 -8.61
CA ILE A 134 10.71 -3.34 -7.65
C ILE A 134 9.37 -3.13 -6.93
N PRO A 135 9.30 -3.29 -5.61
CA PRO A 135 8.07 -3.10 -4.87
C PRO A 135 7.62 -1.63 -4.90
N ALA A 136 6.33 -1.40 -4.73
CA ALA A 136 5.74 -0.07 -4.77
C ALA A 136 6.39 0.90 -3.77
N THR A 137 6.78 0.43 -2.60
CA THR A 137 7.54 1.20 -1.60
C THR A 137 8.86 1.77 -2.12
N LEU A 138 9.41 1.21 -3.20
CA LEU A 138 10.66 1.62 -3.84
C LEU A 138 10.44 2.11 -5.29
N SER A 139 9.21 2.49 -5.68
CA SER A 139 8.90 2.87 -7.07
C SER A 139 8.27 4.25 -7.15
N SER A 140 9.04 5.22 -7.65
CA SER A 140 8.53 6.57 -7.92
C SER A 140 7.44 6.56 -8.99
N GLU A 141 7.48 5.64 -9.94
CA GLU A 141 6.45 5.44 -10.96
C GLU A 141 5.10 5.15 -10.32
N LEU A 142 5.09 4.28 -9.29
CA LEU A 142 3.86 3.92 -8.59
C LEU A 142 3.43 4.99 -7.57
N LEU A 143 4.36 5.54 -6.80
CA LEU A 143 4.02 6.52 -5.76
C LEU A 143 3.77 7.91 -6.32
N LYS A 144 4.71 8.47 -7.07
CA LYS A 144 4.57 9.82 -7.64
C LYS A 144 3.70 9.81 -8.91
N GLY A 145 3.91 8.82 -9.79
CA GLY A 145 3.19 8.71 -11.06
C GLY A 145 1.74 8.25 -10.86
N LEU A 146 1.53 7.05 -10.34
CA LEU A 146 0.20 6.46 -10.24
C LEU A 146 -0.58 7.04 -9.06
N LEU A 147 -0.06 6.95 -7.82
CA LEU A 147 -0.82 7.31 -6.62
C LEU A 147 -1.01 8.84 -6.50
N ARG A 148 0.08 9.62 -6.57
CA ARG A 148 -0.02 11.08 -6.43
C ARG A 148 -0.62 11.74 -7.66
N LYS A 149 -0.07 11.50 -8.85
CA LYS A 149 -0.44 12.26 -10.06
C LYS A 149 -1.71 11.73 -10.71
N LYS A 150 -1.83 10.42 -10.99
CA LYS A 150 -2.99 9.87 -11.69
C LYS A 150 -4.22 9.78 -10.78
N LEU A 151 -4.08 9.24 -9.56
CA LEU A 151 -5.19 9.09 -8.62
C LEU A 151 -5.46 10.36 -7.79
N GLY A 152 -4.57 11.35 -7.82
CA GLY A 152 -4.75 12.62 -7.10
C GLY A 152 -4.63 12.52 -5.57
N PHE A 153 -3.99 11.47 -5.05
CA PHE A 153 -3.85 11.30 -3.60
C PHE A 153 -2.88 12.32 -3.01
N ASN A 154 -3.34 13.11 -2.04
CA ASN A 154 -2.55 14.15 -1.35
C ASN A 154 -2.44 13.93 0.17
N GLY A 155 -2.72 12.73 0.65
CA GLY A 155 -2.56 12.35 2.06
C GLY A 155 -1.21 11.73 2.38
N LEU A 156 -1.09 11.10 3.55
CA LEU A 156 0.12 10.46 4.03
C LEU A 156 0.31 9.07 3.37
N ILE A 157 1.50 8.81 2.86
CA ILE A 157 1.92 7.50 2.35
C ILE A 157 2.79 6.83 3.42
N VAL A 158 2.27 5.77 4.02
CA VAL A 158 2.99 4.95 4.99
C VAL A 158 3.41 3.63 4.34
N THR A 159 4.62 3.16 4.62
CA THR A 159 5.06 1.84 4.15
C THR A 159 4.32 0.72 4.90
N ASP A 160 4.19 -0.45 4.33
CA ASP A 160 4.05 -1.66 5.13
C ASP A 160 5.35 -1.91 5.92
N SER A 161 5.38 -2.92 6.78
CA SER A 161 6.53 -3.18 7.66
C SER A 161 7.84 -3.30 6.88
N THR A 162 8.78 -2.41 7.12
CA THR A 162 10.09 -2.45 6.45
C THR A 162 10.99 -3.59 6.95
N CYS A 163 10.53 -4.34 7.95
CA CYS A 163 11.17 -5.59 8.38
C CYS A 163 10.88 -6.77 7.44
N MET A 164 9.86 -6.64 6.57
CA MET A 164 9.49 -7.67 5.61
C MET A 164 10.56 -7.83 4.53
N VAL A 165 10.81 -9.08 4.10
CA VAL A 165 11.80 -9.36 3.06
C VAL A 165 11.41 -8.77 1.71
N GLY A 166 10.10 -8.65 1.42
CA GLY A 166 9.58 -7.96 0.24
C GLY A 166 10.12 -6.54 0.06
N PHE A 167 10.46 -5.84 1.15
CA PHE A 167 11.12 -4.54 1.10
C PHE A 167 12.61 -4.64 0.75
N SER A 168 13.33 -5.57 1.37
CA SER A 168 14.79 -5.63 1.33
C SER A 168 15.35 -6.54 0.23
N CYS A 169 14.52 -7.38 -0.42
CA CYS A 169 15.00 -8.28 -1.47
C CYS A 169 15.36 -7.57 -2.79
N ALA A 170 14.83 -6.36 -3.02
CA ALA A 170 15.13 -5.59 -4.22
C ALA A 170 16.51 -4.89 -4.15
N MET A 171 16.90 -4.44 -2.96
CA MET A 171 18.20 -3.81 -2.70
C MET A 171 18.52 -3.87 -1.19
N ASN A 172 19.80 -3.70 -0.83
CA ASN A 172 20.20 -3.68 0.58
C ASN A 172 19.53 -2.52 1.34
N ARG A 173 19.36 -2.67 2.66
CA ARG A 173 18.60 -1.75 3.51
C ARG A 173 19.18 -0.33 3.52
N GLU A 174 20.52 -0.21 3.55
CA GLU A 174 21.21 1.08 3.51
C GLU A 174 20.78 1.95 2.31
N ARG A 175 20.51 1.31 1.17
CA ARG A 175 20.02 1.99 -0.04
C ARG A 175 18.50 2.05 -0.10
N ALA A 176 17.81 1.01 0.35
CA ALA A 176 16.35 0.92 0.27
C ALA A 176 15.66 2.00 1.11
N VAL A 177 16.18 2.29 2.31
CA VAL A 177 15.57 3.27 3.23
C VAL A 177 15.55 4.68 2.62
N PRO A 178 16.68 5.31 2.24
CA PRO A 178 16.63 6.62 1.60
C PRO A 178 15.91 6.59 0.24
N TYR A 179 16.01 5.50 -0.50
CA TYR A 179 15.35 5.37 -1.80
C TYR A 179 13.81 5.34 -1.67
N ALA A 180 13.27 4.75 -0.59
CA ALA A 180 11.83 4.77 -0.33
C ALA A 180 11.30 6.19 -0.07
N ILE A 181 12.08 7.05 0.61
CA ILE A 181 11.74 8.47 0.78
C ILE A 181 11.76 9.17 -0.58
N GLU A 182 12.81 8.96 -1.37
CA GLU A 182 12.92 9.53 -2.71
C GLU A 182 11.77 9.05 -3.61
N ALA A 183 11.37 7.77 -3.50
CA ALA A 183 10.24 7.23 -4.24
C ALA A 183 8.90 7.89 -3.87
N GLY A 184 8.76 8.41 -2.65
CA GLY A 184 7.58 9.17 -2.21
C GLY A 184 6.88 8.65 -0.96
N CYS A 185 7.52 7.76 -0.17
CA CYS A 185 7.02 7.38 1.14
C CYS A 185 7.24 8.52 2.15
N ASP A 186 6.21 8.82 2.94
CA ASP A 186 6.25 9.88 3.96
C ASP A 186 6.59 9.32 5.35
N MET A 187 6.22 8.08 5.62
CA MET A 187 6.41 7.45 6.93
C MET A 187 6.77 5.97 6.78
N PHE A 188 7.65 5.50 7.67
CA PHE A 188 8.06 4.11 7.75
C PHE A 188 7.34 3.39 8.89
N LEU A 189 6.85 2.19 8.63
CA LEU A 189 6.27 1.32 9.64
C LEU A 189 7.27 0.22 9.98
N PHE A 190 7.50 0.03 11.29
CA PHE A 190 8.39 -0.97 11.86
C PHE A 190 9.81 -0.94 11.28
N ASN A 191 10.63 -0.07 11.82
CA ASN A 191 12.07 -0.05 11.56
C ASN A 191 12.72 -1.30 12.18
N LYS A 192 13.73 -1.84 11.49
CA LYS A 192 14.54 -2.95 12.03
C LYS A 192 15.43 -2.48 13.18
N ASP A 193 16.11 -1.37 12.95
CA ASP A 193 16.87 -0.61 13.92
C ASP A 193 16.64 0.87 13.63
N LEU A 194 16.12 1.61 14.60
CA LEU A 194 15.70 3.00 14.39
C LEU A 194 16.90 3.93 14.15
N GLU A 195 17.97 3.76 14.93
CA GLU A 195 19.16 4.60 14.81
C GLU A 195 19.88 4.33 13.48
N GLU A 196 20.06 3.06 13.10
CA GLU A 196 20.66 2.68 11.83
C GLU A 196 19.86 3.23 10.65
N ASP A 197 18.53 3.04 10.64
CA ASP A 197 17.67 3.54 9.58
C ASP A 197 17.71 5.08 9.49
N TYR A 198 17.74 5.78 10.62
CA TYR A 198 17.88 7.22 10.66
C TYR A 198 19.22 7.69 10.04
N GLN A 199 20.32 6.99 10.32
CA GLN A 199 21.62 7.29 9.70
C GLN A 199 21.60 7.03 8.18
N TYR A 200 20.91 5.98 7.72
CA TYR A 200 20.73 5.73 6.28
C TYR A 200 19.93 6.85 5.62
N MET A 201 18.86 7.34 6.25
CA MET A 201 18.08 8.48 5.77
C MET A 201 18.95 9.75 5.65
N LEU A 202 19.71 10.08 6.68
CA LEU A 202 20.60 11.25 6.67
C LEU A 202 21.69 11.16 5.60
N ASN A 203 22.30 10.00 5.42
CA ASN A 203 23.34 9.79 4.42
C ASN A 203 22.79 9.85 3.00
N GLY A 204 21.57 9.38 2.76
CA GLY A 204 20.91 9.49 1.48
C GLY A 204 20.45 10.90 1.11
N TYR A 205 20.27 11.80 2.10
CA TYR A 205 19.90 13.20 1.88
C TYR A 205 21.06 14.08 1.42
N LYS A 206 22.30 13.68 1.70
CA LYS A 206 23.53 14.41 1.30
C LYS A 206 23.89 14.12 -0.15
#